data_92914df2c9c7ccd258a0d33e352e7224
#
_entry.id   92914df2c9c7ccd258a0d33e352e7224
#
_cell.length_a   1.000
_cell.length_b   1.000
_cell.length_c   1.000
_cell.angle_alpha   90.00
_cell.angle_beta   90.00
_cell.angle_gamma   90.00
#
_symmetry.space_group_name_H-M   'P 1'
#
loop_
_entity.id
_entity.type
_entity.pdbx_description
1 polymer ?
#
loop_
_entity_poly.entity_id
_entity_poly.type
_entity_poly.pdbx_seq_one_letter_code
_entity_poly.pdbx_strand_id
1 'polypeptide(L)'
;VCGLEPLPIYENGLLTKMMLSQGVAITTDGDLLTLNKKSKTQDLSGDTYMSELKDMTISHKEFTHWRVYDNSKAVYPPFYNDETEDLEVELWELATAEEATKNFRPLATLGDFGDKYLLLYLESYEKEVKPCRGVDCDNHGIQQIRNLKVLVTTHSSADRILAKDNVFPERMISGNVT
;
A
#
# COMPACT_ATOMS: atom_id res chain seq x y z
N VAL A 1 12.55 -0.93 -8.15
CA VAL A 1 11.95 -1.80 -7.11
C VAL A 1 12.99 -2.81 -6.67
N CYS A 2 13.14 -3.00 -5.37
CA CYS A 2 13.98 -4.03 -4.77
C CYS A 2 13.16 -4.76 -3.69
N GLY A 3 12.95 -6.07 -3.82
CA GLY A 3 11.97 -6.81 -3.04
C GLY A 3 10.53 -6.46 -3.46
N LEU A 4 9.59 -6.45 -2.50
CA LEU A 4 8.17 -6.22 -2.72
C LEU A 4 7.54 -7.28 -3.64
N GLU A 5 8.02 -8.51 -3.53
CA GLU A 5 7.53 -9.63 -4.33
C GLU A 5 6.24 -10.19 -3.74
N PRO A 6 5.13 -10.22 -4.50
CA PRO A 6 3.89 -10.83 -4.07
C PRO A 6 3.96 -12.35 -4.20
N LEU A 7 3.53 -13.04 -3.15
CA LEU A 7 3.41 -14.50 -3.13
C LEU A 7 1.98 -14.87 -2.69
N PRO A 8 1.11 -15.22 -3.65
CA PRO A 8 -0.24 -15.67 -3.34
C PRO A 8 -0.23 -17.10 -2.79
N ILE A 9 -0.99 -17.34 -1.73
CA ILE A 9 -1.17 -18.66 -1.10
C ILE A 9 -2.60 -19.11 -1.32
N TYR A 10 -2.75 -20.24 -1.97
CA TYR A 10 -4.03 -20.85 -2.28
C TYR A 10 -4.27 -22.10 -1.42
N GLU A 11 -5.47 -22.22 -0.87
CA GLU A 11 -5.95 -23.40 -0.18
C GLU A 11 -7.29 -23.83 -0.80
N ASN A 12 -7.38 -25.07 -1.22
CA ASN A 12 -8.58 -25.59 -1.93
C ASN A 12 -9.02 -24.76 -3.14
N GLY A 13 -8.07 -24.17 -3.86
CA GLY A 13 -8.34 -23.33 -5.03
C GLY A 13 -8.78 -21.89 -4.71
N LEU A 14 -8.84 -21.51 -3.44
CA LEU A 14 -9.18 -20.16 -3.01
C LEU A 14 -7.92 -19.44 -2.51
N LEU A 15 -7.77 -18.16 -2.86
CA LEU A 15 -6.69 -17.33 -2.34
C LEU A 15 -6.97 -17.00 -0.87
N THR A 16 -6.23 -17.61 0.05
CA THR A 16 -6.41 -17.41 1.50
C THR A 16 -5.51 -16.33 2.05
N LYS A 17 -4.32 -16.16 1.45
CA LYS A 17 -3.34 -15.17 1.89
C LYS A 17 -2.59 -14.57 0.70
N MET A 18 -2.26 -13.31 0.80
CA MET A 18 -1.28 -12.64 -0.05
C MET A 18 -0.08 -12.26 0.82
N MET A 19 1.07 -12.83 0.54
CA MET A 19 2.30 -12.48 1.22
C MET A 19 3.06 -11.47 0.35
N LEU A 20 3.59 -10.42 0.98
CA LEU A 20 4.42 -9.43 0.30
C LEU A 20 5.77 -9.35 1.01
N SER A 21 6.86 -9.59 0.28
CA SER A 21 8.20 -9.51 0.85
C SER A 21 8.54 -8.07 1.25
N GLN A 22 9.40 -7.92 2.23
CA GLN A 22 9.97 -6.60 2.54
C GLN A 22 10.70 -6.06 1.32
N GLY A 23 10.75 -4.74 1.20
CA GLY A 23 11.40 -4.13 0.06
C GLY A 23 11.23 -2.62 -0.02
N VAL A 24 11.77 -2.08 -1.10
CA VAL A 24 11.84 -0.64 -1.37
C VAL A 24 11.47 -0.37 -2.81
N ALA A 25 10.68 0.67 -3.03
CA ALA A 25 10.38 1.20 -4.35
C ALA A 25 10.37 2.72 -4.33
N ILE A 26 10.42 3.31 -5.51
CA ILE A 26 10.16 4.74 -5.73
C ILE A 26 8.81 4.81 -6.43
N THR A 27 7.92 5.65 -5.93
CA THR A 27 6.61 5.91 -6.54
C THR A 27 6.77 6.71 -7.84
N THR A 28 5.71 6.83 -8.62
CA THR A 28 5.67 7.66 -9.82
C THR A 28 5.97 9.13 -9.53
N ASP A 29 5.59 9.61 -8.34
CA ASP A 29 5.86 10.97 -7.88
C ASP A 29 7.27 11.17 -7.30
N GLY A 30 8.10 10.11 -7.27
CA GLY A 30 9.47 10.15 -6.75
C GLY A 30 9.59 9.91 -5.24
N ASP A 31 8.50 9.61 -4.55
CA ASP A 31 8.51 9.29 -3.12
C ASP A 31 9.05 7.89 -2.84
N LEU A 32 9.83 7.77 -1.77
CA LEU A 32 10.34 6.48 -1.32
C LEU A 32 9.27 5.68 -0.59
N LEU A 33 8.96 4.49 -1.12
CA LEU A 33 8.06 3.52 -0.52
C LEU A 33 8.88 2.40 0.11
N THR A 34 8.64 2.11 1.38
CA THR A 34 9.31 1.03 2.10
C THR A 34 8.31 0.14 2.82
N LEU A 35 8.49 -1.16 2.69
CA LEU A 35 7.77 -2.16 3.46
C LEU A 35 8.75 -2.89 4.36
N ASN A 36 8.71 -2.56 5.65
CA ASN A 36 9.53 -3.20 6.67
C ASN A 36 8.65 -3.95 7.66
N LYS A 37 9.14 -5.07 8.16
CA LYS A 37 8.57 -5.67 9.37
C LYS A 37 8.95 -4.75 10.53
N LYS A 38 7.97 -4.17 11.22
CA LYS A 38 8.25 -3.44 12.46
C LYS A 38 8.81 -4.43 13.46
N SER A 39 10.10 -4.33 13.76
CA SER A 39 10.68 -5.01 14.90
C SER A 39 9.97 -4.52 16.16
N LYS A 40 9.42 -5.43 16.97
CA LYS A 40 8.76 -5.07 18.24
C LYS A 40 9.75 -4.67 19.34
N THR A 41 11.03 -4.70 19.07
CA THR A 41 12.09 -4.41 20.06
C THR A 41 12.81 -3.14 19.68
N GLN A 42 12.29 -1.99 20.12
CA GLN A 42 13.12 -0.85 20.46
C GLN A 42 13.59 -1.01 21.91
N ASP A 43 14.51 -1.91 22.14
CA ASP A 43 15.35 -1.84 23.35
C ASP A 43 16.60 -1.05 23.01
N LEU A 44 16.77 0.07 23.70
CA LEU A 44 17.87 1.03 23.58
C LEU A 44 19.19 0.50 24.16
N SER A 45 19.35 -0.79 24.37
CA SER A 45 20.61 -1.38 24.78
C SER A 45 21.43 -1.82 23.58
N GLY A 46 22.61 -1.25 23.41
CA GLY A 46 23.47 -1.32 22.23
C GLY A 46 23.95 -2.72 21.77
N ASP A 47 23.44 -3.81 22.35
CA ASP A 47 23.77 -5.19 21.96
C ASP A 47 22.84 -5.78 20.89
N THR A 48 21.77 -5.11 20.56
CA THR A 48 20.71 -5.62 19.67
C THR A 48 21.12 -5.61 18.17
N TYR A 49 22.04 -4.76 17.78
CA TYR A 49 22.46 -4.63 16.36
C TYR A 49 23.12 -5.87 15.77
N MET A 50 23.78 -6.69 16.59
CA MET A 50 24.47 -7.87 16.10
C MET A 50 23.59 -9.13 16.05
N SER A 51 22.47 -9.16 16.77
CA SER A 51 21.51 -10.29 16.70
C SER A 51 20.58 -10.18 15.51
N GLU A 52 20.23 -8.97 15.06
CA GLU A 52 19.38 -8.75 13.88
C GLU A 52 20.06 -9.11 12.55
N LEU A 53 21.37 -9.02 12.47
CA LEU A 53 22.16 -9.47 11.31
C LEU A 53 22.23 -11.00 11.18
N LYS A 54 21.87 -11.75 12.21
CA LYS A 54 21.90 -13.22 12.19
C LYS A 54 20.68 -13.85 11.54
N ASP A 55 19.56 -13.15 11.48
CA ASP A 55 18.30 -13.65 10.92
C ASP A 55 17.99 -12.91 9.62
N MET A 56 18.81 -13.14 8.59
CA MET A 56 18.59 -12.64 7.23
C MET A 56 17.45 -13.40 6.51
N THR A 57 16.44 -13.85 7.25
CA THR A 57 15.23 -14.38 6.64
C THR A 57 14.43 -13.23 6.05
N ILE A 58 14.14 -13.30 4.76
CA ILE A 58 13.25 -12.35 4.09
C ILE A 58 11.92 -12.39 4.83
N SER A 59 11.59 -11.31 5.52
CA SER A 59 10.32 -11.24 6.20
C SER A 59 9.22 -10.86 5.22
N HIS A 60 8.06 -11.48 5.38
CA HIS A 60 6.87 -11.20 4.58
C HIS A 60 5.79 -10.56 5.46
N LYS A 61 5.06 -9.62 4.89
CA LYS A 61 3.81 -9.14 5.48
C LYS A 61 2.67 -9.97 4.91
N GLU A 62 1.83 -10.54 5.79
CA GLU A 62 0.72 -11.42 5.41
C GLU A 62 -0.59 -10.64 5.40
N PHE A 63 -1.26 -10.61 4.25
CA PHE A 63 -2.59 -10.03 4.08
C PHE A 63 -3.61 -11.16 3.97
N THR A 64 -4.62 -11.12 4.82
CA THR A 64 -5.64 -12.18 4.95
C THR A 64 -7.06 -11.66 4.77
N HIS A 65 -7.22 -10.33 4.75
CA HIS A 65 -8.51 -9.66 4.67
C HIS A 65 -8.51 -8.58 3.61
N TRP A 66 -9.69 -8.20 3.15
CA TRP A 66 -9.91 -7.13 2.18
C TRP A 66 -11.17 -6.32 2.49
N ARG A 67 -11.22 -5.11 1.99
CA ARG A 67 -12.41 -4.27 1.91
C ARG A 67 -12.38 -3.43 0.64
N VAL A 68 -13.51 -2.85 0.25
CA VAL A 68 -13.52 -1.81 -0.77
C VAL A 68 -12.70 -0.64 -0.25
N TYR A 69 -11.79 -0.14 -1.08
CA TYR A 69 -11.01 1.05 -0.74
C TYR A 69 -11.90 2.28 -0.87
N ASP A 70 -11.99 3.03 0.21
CA ASP A 70 -12.73 4.29 0.29
C ASP A 70 -11.99 5.22 1.26
N ASN A 71 -11.24 6.18 0.73
CA ASN A 71 -10.59 7.18 1.53
C ASN A 71 -10.72 8.57 0.90
N SER A 72 -11.73 9.30 1.33
CA SER A 72 -11.99 10.67 0.88
C SER A 72 -10.94 11.71 1.30
N LYS A 73 -9.99 11.34 2.18
CA LYS A 73 -8.93 12.24 2.66
C LYS A 73 -7.70 12.25 1.77
N ALA A 74 -7.42 11.14 1.10
CA ALA A 74 -6.28 10.98 0.23
C ALA A 74 -6.77 10.81 -1.20
N VAL A 75 -6.98 11.92 -1.86
CA VAL A 75 -7.46 11.93 -3.25
C VAL A 75 -6.27 11.79 -4.18
N TYR A 76 -6.24 10.71 -4.95
CA TYR A 76 -5.29 10.51 -6.04
C TYR A 76 -6.06 10.64 -7.37
N PRO A 77 -5.84 11.70 -8.15
CA PRO A 77 -6.65 12.02 -9.33
C PRO A 77 -6.88 10.85 -10.31
N PRO A 78 -5.88 9.98 -10.60
CA PRO A 78 -6.09 8.83 -11.47
C PRO A 78 -7.15 7.82 -11.03
N PHE A 79 -7.58 7.84 -9.77
CA PHE A 79 -8.63 6.96 -9.27
C PHE A 79 -10.04 7.47 -9.55
N TYR A 80 -10.18 8.77 -9.82
CA TYR A 80 -11.46 9.45 -9.87
C TYR A 80 -11.80 9.92 -11.28
N ASN A 81 -13.08 10.11 -11.52
CA ASN A 81 -13.56 10.77 -12.73
C ASN A 81 -13.34 12.28 -12.60
N ASP A 82 -12.78 12.91 -13.64
CA ASP A 82 -12.44 14.34 -13.62
C ASP A 82 -13.66 15.27 -13.62
N GLU A 83 -14.84 14.76 -14.07
CA GLU A 83 -16.07 15.54 -14.15
C GLU A 83 -16.99 15.36 -12.93
N THR A 84 -17.09 14.12 -12.43
CA THR A 84 -18.04 13.77 -11.36
C THR A 84 -17.41 13.65 -9.98
N GLU A 85 -16.07 13.61 -9.90
CA GLU A 85 -15.30 13.35 -8.68
C GLU A 85 -15.63 11.99 -8.02
N ASP A 86 -16.33 11.10 -8.74
CA ASP A 86 -16.62 9.75 -8.26
C ASP A 86 -15.43 8.81 -8.50
N LEU A 87 -15.29 7.81 -7.65
CA LEU A 87 -14.31 6.74 -7.83
C LEU A 87 -14.62 5.95 -9.11
N GLU A 88 -13.76 6.02 -10.11
CA GLU A 88 -13.96 5.41 -11.44
C GLU A 88 -13.34 4.02 -11.57
N VAL A 89 -12.48 3.64 -10.64
CA VAL A 89 -11.72 2.40 -10.66
C VAL A 89 -12.13 1.47 -9.51
N GLU A 90 -12.06 0.17 -9.75
CA GLU A 90 -12.33 -0.83 -8.73
C GLU A 90 -11.06 -1.05 -7.90
N LEU A 91 -11.13 -0.74 -6.61
CA LEU A 91 -10.01 -0.86 -5.68
C LEU A 91 -10.44 -1.59 -4.41
N TRP A 92 -9.65 -2.58 -4.02
CA TRP A 92 -9.82 -3.33 -2.78
C TRP A 92 -8.55 -3.23 -1.93
N GLU A 93 -8.69 -2.71 -0.72
CA GLU A 93 -7.59 -2.62 0.25
C GLU A 93 -7.38 -3.96 0.94
N LEU A 94 -6.13 -4.41 0.97
CA LEU A 94 -5.72 -5.59 1.73
C LEU A 94 -5.28 -5.20 3.13
N ALA A 95 -5.59 -6.04 4.10
CA ALA A 95 -5.18 -5.88 5.49
C ALA A 95 -4.66 -7.19 6.08
N THR A 96 -3.76 -7.05 7.04
CA THR A 96 -3.35 -8.16 7.91
C THR A 96 -4.47 -8.51 8.88
N ALA A 97 -4.38 -9.66 9.53
CA ALA A 97 -5.34 -10.06 10.56
C ALA A 97 -5.39 -9.06 11.74
N GLU A 98 -4.27 -8.40 12.03
CA GLU A 98 -4.17 -7.40 13.12
C GLU A 98 -4.80 -6.05 12.73
N GLU A 99 -4.73 -5.68 11.44
CA GLU A 99 -5.25 -4.42 10.92
C GLU A 99 -6.74 -4.51 10.56
N ALA A 100 -7.26 -5.72 10.36
CA ALA A 100 -8.63 -5.95 9.93
C ALA A 100 -9.64 -5.56 11.03
N THR A 101 -10.61 -4.74 10.65
CA THR A 101 -11.75 -4.33 11.48
C THR A 101 -13.03 -5.01 11.01
N LYS A 102 -14.17 -4.69 11.64
CA LYS A 102 -15.48 -5.30 11.33
C LYS A 102 -15.92 -5.18 9.85
N ASN A 103 -15.37 -4.20 9.12
CA ASN A 103 -15.72 -3.95 7.71
C ASN A 103 -14.86 -4.75 6.72
N PHE A 104 -13.87 -5.47 7.21
CA PHE A 104 -13.04 -6.32 6.38
C PHE A 104 -13.64 -7.73 6.23
N ARG A 105 -13.43 -8.34 5.07
CA ARG A 105 -13.87 -9.69 4.73
C ARG A 105 -12.65 -10.59 4.52
N PRO A 106 -12.76 -11.90 4.72
CA PRO A 106 -11.67 -12.84 4.42
C PRO A 106 -11.26 -12.77 2.95
N LEU A 107 -9.95 -12.82 2.67
CA LEU A 107 -9.39 -12.69 1.32
C LEU A 107 -9.95 -13.75 0.35
N ALA A 108 -10.24 -14.96 0.85
CA ALA A 108 -10.86 -16.04 0.07
C ALA A 108 -12.23 -15.68 -0.56
N THR A 109 -12.88 -14.61 -0.09
CA THR A 109 -14.16 -14.13 -0.63
C THR A 109 -14.01 -13.08 -1.74
N LEU A 110 -12.80 -12.64 -2.07
CA LEU A 110 -12.55 -11.65 -3.13
C LEU A 110 -12.76 -12.22 -4.54
N GLY A 111 -12.75 -13.55 -4.67
CA GLY A 111 -12.94 -14.25 -5.94
C GLY A 111 -11.62 -14.56 -6.65
N ASP A 112 -11.68 -14.72 -7.98
CA ASP A 112 -10.52 -15.07 -8.79
C ASP A 112 -9.50 -13.91 -8.82
N PHE A 113 -8.23 -14.28 -8.71
CA PHE A 113 -7.09 -13.36 -8.71
C PHE A 113 -6.32 -13.35 -10.05
N GLY A 114 -6.70 -14.23 -10.98
CA GLY A 114 -5.99 -14.39 -12.24
C GLY A 114 -6.02 -13.15 -13.16
N ASP A 115 -7.03 -12.29 -12.98
CA ASP A 115 -7.24 -11.05 -13.74
C ASP A 115 -6.98 -9.78 -12.93
N LYS A 116 -6.34 -9.88 -11.76
CA LYS A 116 -6.14 -8.78 -10.83
C LYS A 116 -4.67 -8.40 -10.70
N TYR A 117 -4.44 -7.13 -10.47
CA TYR A 117 -3.13 -6.56 -10.18
C TYR A 117 -3.01 -6.10 -8.75
N LEU A 118 -1.81 -6.21 -8.21
CA LEU A 118 -1.46 -5.63 -6.92
C LEU A 118 -0.89 -4.21 -7.16
N LEU A 119 -1.47 -3.24 -6.49
CA LEU A 119 -1.08 -1.84 -6.55
C LEU A 119 -0.54 -1.41 -5.17
N LEU A 120 0.68 -0.92 -5.13
CA LEU A 120 1.26 -0.31 -3.94
C LEU A 120 1.03 1.18 -4.00
N TYR A 121 0.21 1.69 -3.09
CA TYR A 121 -0.20 3.09 -3.04
C TYR A 121 0.30 3.76 -1.77
N LEU A 122 1.04 4.84 -1.92
CA LEU A 122 1.45 5.68 -0.81
C LEU A 122 0.41 6.78 -0.59
N GLU A 123 -0.55 6.48 0.28
CA GLU A 123 -1.58 7.43 0.69
C GLU A 123 -0.94 8.59 1.44
N SER A 124 -1.14 9.83 0.98
CA SER A 124 -0.61 11.04 1.59
C SER A 124 -1.72 12.06 1.80
N TYR A 125 -1.86 12.57 3.02
CA TYR A 125 -2.79 13.64 3.34
C TYR A 125 -2.34 14.45 4.56
N GLU A 126 -2.81 15.67 4.64
CA GLU A 126 -2.51 16.57 5.75
C GLU A 126 -3.54 16.40 6.87
N LYS A 127 -3.06 16.40 8.10
CA LYS A 127 -3.87 16.37 9.30
C LYS A 127 -3.51 17.56 10.18
N GLU A 128 -4.50 18.39 10.49
CA GLU A 128 -4.33 19.42 11.50
C GLU A 128 -4.12 18.80 12.89
N VAL A 129 -3.05 19.18 13.55
CA VAL A 129 -2.78 18.80 14.93
C VAL A 129 -3.22 19.95 15.82
N LYS A 130 -4.19 19.68 16.69
CA LYS A 130 -4.59 20.67 17.70
C LYS A 130 -3.41 20.93 18.64
N PRO A 131 -3.06 22.20 18.89
CA PRO A 131 -1.97 22.53 19.79
C PRO A 131 -2.21 21.98 21.20
N CYS A 132 -1.16 21.55 21.87
CA CYS A 132 -1.20 21.18 23.26
C CYS A 132 -1.72 22.35 24.11
N ARG A 133 -2.52 22.07 25.13
CA ARG A 133 -2.97 23.07 26.11
C ARG A 133 -1.78 23.63 26.87
N GLY A 134 -1.36 24.85 26.56
CA GLY A 134 -0.33 25.58 27.32
C GLY A 134 0.28 26.71 26.51
N VAL A 135 0.09 27.92 26.99
CA VAL A 135 0.72 29.20 26.69
C VAL A 135 1.48 29.31 25.35
N ASP A 136 1.01 30.17 24.47
CA ASP A 136 1.59 30.57 23.16
C ASP A 136 1.63 29.48 22.07
N CYS A 137 0.47 29.17 21.53
CA CYS A 137 0.36 28.25 20.39
C CYS A 137 -0.31 28.93 19.19
N ASP A 138 0.36 29.90 18.59
CA ASP A 138 0.01 30.41 17.26
C ASP A 138 0.50 29.50 16.12
N ASN A 139 1.17 28.40 16.42
CA ASN A 139 1.61 27.43 15.44
C ASN A 139 0.63 26.24 15.40
N HIS A 140 -0.36 26.33 14.52
CA HIS A 140 -1.11 25.16 14.07
C HIS A 140 -0.15 24.25 13.30
N GLY A 141 0.31 23.16 13.93
CA GLY A 141 1.14 22.17 13.28
C GLY A 141 0.32 21.38 12.24
N ILE A 142 0.81 21.33 11.01
CA ILE A 142 0.27 20.42 9.99
C ILE A 142 1.12 19.16 10.04
N GLN A 143 0.50 18.02 10.33
CA GLN A 143 1.13 16.72 10.26
C GLN A 143 0.81 16.09 8.92
N GLN A 144 1.83 15.79 8.12
CA GLN A 144 1.67 14.99 6.93
C GLN A 144 1.62 13.51 7.30
N ILE A 145 0.52 12.86 7.00
CA ILE A 145 0.32 11.42 7.18
C ILE A 145 0.67 10.71 5.88
N ARG A 146 1.53 9.72 5.96
CA ARG A 146 1.89 8.85 4.83
C ARG A 146 1.67 7.40 5.24
N ASN A 147 0.80 6.70 4.54
CA ASN A 147 0.48 5.30 4.78
C ASN A 147 0.64 4.49 3.50
N LEU A 148 1.44 3.42 3.58
CA LEU A 148 1.48 2.45 2.51
C LEU A 148 0.22 1.60 2.53
N LYS A 149 -0.52 1.63 1.43
CA LYS A 149 -1.68 0.79 1.15
C LYS A 149 -1.31 -0.27 0.12
N VAL A 150 -1.71 -1.49 0.38
CA VAL A 150 -1.64 -2.57 -0.59
C VAL A 150 -3.05 -2.76 -1.13
N LEU A 151 -3.23 -2.39 -2.39
CA LEU A 151 -4.50 -2.43 -3.07
C LEU A 151 -4.50 -3.52 -4.13
N VAL A 152 -5.68 -4.03 -4.42
CA VAL A 152 -5.93 -4.93 -5.54
C VAL A 152 -6.85 -4.21 -6.50
N THR A 153 -6.63 -4.37 -7.80
CA THR A 153 -7.44 -3.75 -8.84
C THR A 153 -7.64 -4.70 -10.02
N THR A 154 -8.64 -4.46 -10.85
CA THR A 154 -8.85 -5.19 -12.10
C THR A 154 -7.89 -4.70 -13.18
N HIS A 155 -7.70 -5.51 -14.23
CA HIS A 155 -6.88 -5.14 -15.38
C HIS A 155 -7.37 -3.83 -16.02
N SER A 156 -8.68 -3.72 -16.27
CA SER A 156 -9.27 -2.52 -16.88
C SER A 156 -9.08 -1.26 -16.03
N SER A 157 -9.17 -1.38 -14.70
CA SER A 157 -8.92 -0.27 -13.78
C SER A 157 -7.44 0.10 -13.74
N ALA A 158 -6.54 -0.88 -13.79
CA ALA A 158 -5.10 -0.62 -13.85
C ALA A 158 -4.71 0.15 -15.12
N ASP A 159 -5.25 -0.24 -16.28
CA ASP A 159 -5.01 0.46 -17.54
C ASP A 159 -5.50 1.92 -17.50
N ARG A 160 -6.66 2.16 -16.88
CA ARG A 160 -7.16 3.54 -16.68
C ARG A 160 -6.26 4.36 -15.77
N ILE A 161 -5.78 3.80 -14.66
CA ILE A 161 -4.86 4.46 -13.76
C ILE A 161 -3.58 4.84 -14.52
N LEU A 162 -3.00 3.89 -15.25
CA LEU A 162 -1.78 4.13 -16.03
C LEU A 162 -1.98 5.18 -17.13
N ALA A 163 -3.14 5.22 -17.77
CA ALA A 163 -3.46 6.21 -18.80
C ALA A 163 -3.58 7.65 -18.25
N LYS A 164 -4.05 7.79 -17.01
CA LYS A 164 -4.17 9.09 -16.32
C LYS A 164 -2.90 9.50 -15.58
N ASP A 165 -2.03 8.55 -15.23
CA ASP A 165 -0.76 8.81 -14.55
C ASP A 165 0.28 9.29 -15.58
N ASN A 166 0.40 10.60 -15.74
CA ASN A 166 1.26 11.25 -16.74
C ASN A 166 2.77 11.19 -16.44
N VAL A 167 3.19 10.51 -15.37
CA VAL A 167 4.59 10.54 -14.92
C VAL A 167 5.52 9.69 -15.81
N PHE A 168 4.99 8.70 -16.54
CA PHE A 168 5.76 7.88 -17.50
C PHE A 168 5.10 7.81 -18.88
N PRO A 169 5.15 8.88 -19.69
CA PRO A 169 4.68 8.78 -21.06
C PRO A 169 5.61 7.83 -21.85
N GLU A 170 5.05 6.76 -22.40
CA GLU A 170 5.51 5.95 -23.55
C GLU A 170 6.84 5.18 -23.47
N ARG A 171 7.72 5.37 -22.49
CA ARG A 171 9.01 4.67 -22.50
C ARG A 171 9.02 3.22 -22.04
N MET A 172 7.95 2.74 -21.42
CA MET A 172 7.87 1.34 -20.96
C MET A 172 7.17 0.38 -21.92
N ILE A 173 6.55 0.86 -23.00
CA ILE A 173 5.81 0.00 -23.94
C ILE A 173 6.66 -0.50 -25.11
N SER A 174 7.86 0.01 -25.32
CA SER A 174 8.71 -0.37 -26.45
C SER A 174 9.80 -1.40 -26.16
N GLY A 175 9.63 -2.20 -25.12
CA GLY A 175 10.46 -3.38 -24.87
C GLY A 175 9.96 -4.57 -25.70
N ASN A 176 10.02 -4.50 -27.03
CA ASN A 176 9.96 -5.69 -27.87
C ASN A 176 11.17 -6.57 -27.52
N VAL A 177 10.92 -7.63 -26.76
CA VAL A 177 11.85 -8.75 -26.65
C VAL A 177 11.70 -9.55 -27.95
N THR A 178 12.61 -9.36 -28.86
CA THR A 178 12.91 -10.32 -29.96
C THR A 178 13.76 -11.43 -29.41
#